data_a398f4c7e1b541f3483989e85741cd98
#
_entry.id   a398f4c7e1b541f3483989e85741cd98
#
_cell.length_a   1.000
_cell.length_b   1.000
_cell.length_c   1.000
_cell.angle_alpha   90.00
_cell.angle_beta   90.00
_cell.angle_gamma   90.00
#
_symmetry.space_group_name_H-M   'P 1'
#
loop_
_entity.id
_entity.type
_entity.pdbx_description
1 polymer ?
#
loop_
_entity_poly.entity_id
_entity_poly.type
_entity_poly.pdbx_seq_one_letter_code
_entity_poly.pdbx_strand_id
1 'polypeptide(L)'
;MTRPVDLAEQRRRKIAELVRREGGVRLAELTEPFGVSEPTLRKDLTALEQEGLLRRTHGGAVAIETRPITTNAARKARHIDAKRAIAAVCSKLVEEGQSLYLDSGTTIEVLAEHLRPEAVNVLTNAPGVAEAICETPRIRHTLLGGEYNRVGAALTGAITVETLQRFHVDTAFIGVSGITPQGIFTVDVAEGYVKQAAIESARRVVVPLDSSKIGYQDFFQLTDLEKIDDVVCERADEQLVRWCAEHEIRLHLP
;
A
#
# COMPACT_ATOMS: atom_id res chain seq x y z
N MET A 1 -15.92 -2.32 -45.76
CA MET A 1 -15.01 -1.16 -45.84
C MET A 1 -14.24 -1.09 -44.53
N THR A 2 -13.01 -1.59 -44.51
CA THR A 2 -12.10 -1.56 -43.37
C THR A 2 -11.63 -0.12 -43.15
N ARG A 3 -11.85 0.47 -41.96
CA ARG A 3 -11.31 1.78 -41.58
C ARG A 3 -9.77 1.74 -41.73
N PRO A 4 -9.13 2.79 -42.28
CA PRO A 4 -7.67 2.87 -42.28
C PRO A 4 -7.18 2.82 -40.84
N VAL A 5 -6.23 1.95 -40.61
CA VAL A 5 -5.64 1.75 -39.27
C VAL A 5 -4.84 3.01 -38.92
N ASP A 6 -5.24 3.73 -37.88
CA ASP A 6 -4.48 4.88 -37.39
C ASP A 6 -3.16 4.41 -36.78
N LEU A 7 -2.07 4.68 -37.48
CA LEU A 7 -0.70 4.32 -37.09
C LEU A 7 -0.33 4.94 -35.71
N ALA A 8 -0.90 6.10 -35.37
CA ALA A 8 -0.68 6.72 -34.08
C ALA A 8 -1.40 5.98 -32.95
N GLU A 9 -2.62 5.48 -33.18
CA GLU A 9 -3.35 4.68 -32.21
C GLU A 9 -2.66 3.32 -31.96
N GLN A 10 -2.19 2.66 -33.03
CA GLN A 10 -1.42 1.42 -32.88
C GLN A 10 -0.11 1.64 -32.11
N ARG A 11 0.59 2.74 -32.39
CA ARG A 11 1.81 3.09 -31.68
C ARG A 11 1.53 3.33 -30.19
N ARG A 12 0.52 4.13 -29.86
CA ARG A 12 0.10 4.39 -28.48
C ARG A 12 -0.24 3.10 -27.73
N ARG A 13 -1.00 2.18 -28.37
CA ARG A 13 -1.32 0.89 -27.78
C ARG A 13 -0.06 0.07 -27.45
N LYS A 14 0.92 0.02 -28.37
CA LYS A 14 2.20 -0.68 -28.13
C LYS A 14 3.03 -0.01 -27.04
N ILE A 15 3.03 1.31 -26.94
CA ILE A 15 3.69 2.05 -25.86
C ILE A 15 3.04 1.70 -24.52
N ALA A 16 1.72 1.72 -24.42
CA ALA A 16 1.01 1.36 -23.19
C ALA A 16 1.28 -0.10 -22.76
N GLU A 17 1.33 -1.05 -23.72
CA GLU A 17 1.69 -2.44 -23.45
C GLU A 17 3.14 -2.59 -22.95
N LEU A 18 4.08 -1.86 -23.56
CA LEU A 18 5.49 -1.85 -23.15
C LEU A 18 5.64 -1.29 -21.74
N VAL A 19 5.04 -0.12 -21.47
CA VAL A 19 5.06 0.51 -20.14
C VAL A 19 4.46 -0.42 -19.08
N ARG A 20 3.35 -1.10 -19.40
CA ARG A 20 2.72 -2.07 -18.48
C ARG A 20 3.62 -3.27 -18.19
N ARG A 21 4.32 -3.79 -19.21
CA ARG A 21 5.19 -4.97 -19.07
C ARG A 21 6.46 -4.65 -18.28
N GLU A 22 7.10 -3.51 -18.57
CA GLU A 22 8.39 -3.11 -17.97
C GLU A 22 8.22 -2.32 -16.67
N GLY A 23 6.96 -1.95 -16.28
CA GLY A 23 6.67 -1.10 -15.12
C GLY A 23 6.97 0.38 -15.33
N GLY A 24 7.84 0.72 -16.29
CA GLY A 24 8.20 2.09 -16.67
C GLY A 24 9.18 2.10 -17.82
N VAL A 25 9.22 3.21 -18.55
CA VAL A 25 10.11 3.41 -19.70
C VAL A 25 10.66 4.82 -19.71
N ARG A 26 11.91 5.00 -20.15
CA ARG A 26 12.48 6.31 -20.43
C ARG A 26 12.10 6.77 -21.84
N LEU A 27 11.87 8.06 -22.00
CA LEU A 27 11.51 8.63 -23.30
C LEU A 27 12.55 8.33 -24.38
N ALA A 28 13.84 8.38 -24.03
CA ALA A 28 14.94 8.07 -24.92
C ALA A 28 14.92 6.61 -25.43
N GLU A 29 14.44 5.68 -24.60
CA GLU A 29 14.34 4.25 -24.95
C GLU A 29 13.19 3.95 -25.93
N LEU A 30 12.27 4.89 -26.12
CA LEU A 30 11.14 4.75 -27.03
C LEU A 30 11.45 5.26 -28.46
N THR A 31 12.45 6.13 -28.64
CA THR A 31 12.71 6.77 -29.95
C THR A 31 13.11 5.78 -31.01
N GLU A 32 14.04 4.88 -30.71
CA GLU A 32 14.56 3.90 -31.65
C GLU A 32 13.53 2.80 -32.00
N PRO A 33 12.88 2.13 -31.03
CA PRO A 33 11.90 1.09 -31.34
C PRO A 33 10.65 1.57 -32.08
N PHE A 34 10.25 2.82 -31.86
CA PHE A 34 9.03 3.38 -32.47
C PHE A 34 9.29 4.27 -33.69
N GLY A 35 10.55 4.62 -33.99
CA GLY A 35 10.96 5.34 -35.19
C GLY A 35 10.34 6.75 -35.32
N VAL A 36 10.01 7.40 -34.19
CA VAL A 36 9.40 8.73 -34.16
C VAL A 36 10.19 9.67 -33.24
N SER A 37 10.06 10.98 -33.48
CA SER A 37 10.76 11.99 -32.70
C SER A 37 10.27 12.07 -31.25
N GLU A 38 11.12 12.53 -30.32
CA GLU A 38 10.72 12.78 -28.93
C GLU A 38 9.48 13.67 -28.77
N PRO A 39 9.29 14.76 -29.54
CA PRO A 39 8.06 15.55 -29.45
C PRO A 39 6.82 14.74 -29.78
N THR A 40 6.89 13.80 -30.71
CA THR A 40 5.78 12.90 -31.06
C THR A 40 5.49 11.94 -29.91
N LEU A 41 6.53 11.33 -29.32
CA LEU A 41 6.39 10.45 -28.15
C LEU A 41 5.83 11.19 -26.94
N ARG A 42 6.23 12.44 -26.69
CA ARG A 42 5.66 13.27 -25.62
C ARG A 42 4.16 13.50 -25.80
N LYS A 43 3.70 13.73 -27.05
CA LYS A 43 2.26 13.83 -27.37
C LYS A 43 1.54 12.50 -27.14
N ASP A 44 2.15 11.39 -27.57
CA ASP A 44 1.56 10.05 -27.36
C ASP A 44 1.46 9.71 -25.87
N LEU A 45 2.50 9.98 -25.09
CA LEU A 45 2.48 9.78 -23.65
C LEU A 45 1.44 10.68 -22.95
N THR A 46 1.26 11.92 -23.43
CA THR A 46 0.23 12.82 -22.89
C THR A 46 -1.19 12.31 -23.19
N ALA A 47 -1.43 11.81 -24.40
CA ALA A 47 -2.71 11.20 -24.73
C ALA A 47 -3.01 9.96 -23.90
N LEU A 48 -2.01 9.06 -23.73
CA LEU A 48 -2.13 7.85 -22.90
C LEU A 48 -2.35 8.17 -21.42
N GLU A 49 -1.75 9.25 -20.90
CA GLU A 49 -1.99 9.74 -19.54
C GLU A 49 -3.42 10.28 -19.38
N GLN A 50 -3.94 11.02 -20.36
CA GLN A 50 -5.33 11.50 -20.38
C GLN A 50 -6.34 10.34 -20.49
N GLU A 51 -5.97 9.26 -21.17
CA GLU A 51 -6.74 8.01 -21.26
C GLU A 51 -6.60 7.14 -19.99
N GLY A 52 -5.77 7.53 -19.00
CA GLY A 52 -5.56 6.79 -17.77
C GLY A 52 -4.79 5.46 -17.95
N LEU A 53 -3.99 5.33 -19.01
CA LEU A 53 -3.25 4.11 -19.34
C LEU A 53 -1.82 4.08 -18.81
N LEU A 54 -1.25 5.23 -18.49
CA LEU A 54 0.07 5.41 -17.89
C LEU A 54 0.16 6.76 -17.17
N ARG A 55 1.19 6.94 -16.33
CA ARG A 55 1.54 8.23 -15.71
C ARG A 55 2.88 8.70 -16.26
N ARG A 56 2.96 9.98 -16.65
CA ARG A 56 4.19 10.58 -17.14
C ARG A 56 5.11 10.94 -15.96
N THR A 57 6.41 10.81 -16.20
CA THR A 57 7.48 11.31 -15.34
C THR A 57 8.29 12.36 -16.08
N HIS A 58 9.25 13.03 -15.41
CA HIS A 58 10.13 14.04 -16.04
C HIS A 58 10.90 13.51 -17.26
N GLY A 59 11.21 12.22 -17.29
CA GLY A 59 12.03 11.61 -18.34
C GLY A 59 11.39 10.43 -19.08
N GLY A 60 10.07 10.16 -18.90
CA GLY A 60 9.43 9.00 -19.51
C GLY A 60 7.99 8.77 -19.05
N ALA A 61 7.64 7.51 -18.85
CA ALA A 61 6.33 7.12 -18.32
C ALA A 61 6.46 5.86 -17.45
N VAL A 62 5.58 5.75 -16.46
CA VAL A 62 5.41 4.57 -15.61
C VAL A 62 4.01 4.00 -15.81
N ALA A 63 3.88 2.69 -15.67
CA ALA A 63 2.59 2.05 -15.69
C ALA A 63 1.70 2.66 -14.59
N ILE A 64 0.47 3.02 -14.95
CA ILE A 64 -0.57 3.08 -13.92
C ILE A 64 -0.80 1.61 -13.59
N GLU A 65 -0.25 1.15 -12.48
CA GLU A 65 -0.67 -0.12 -11.93
C GLU A 65 -2.15 0.03 -11.52
N THR A 66 -3.06 -0.21 -12.46
CA THR A 66 -4.34 -0.80 -12.07
C THR A 66 -3.95 -2.17 -11.52
N ARG A 67 -3.68 -2.23 -10.22
CA ARG A 67 -3.39 -3.52 -9.59
C ARG A 67 -4.57 -4.42 -9.89
N PRO A 68 -4.40 -5.48 -10.68
CA PRO A 68 -5.50 -6.41 -10.89
C PRO A 68 -5.97 -6.84 -9.50
N ILE A 69 -7.28 -6.98 -9.31
CA ILE A 69 -7.85 -7.53 -8.08
C ILE A 69 -7.22 -8.91 -7.91
N THR A 70 -6.12 -8.96 -7.17
CA THR A 70 -5.36 -10.18 -6.92
C THR A 70 -5.83 -10.78 -5.61
N THR A 71 -5.87 -12.10 -5.54
CA THR A 71 -6.21 -12.82 -4.30
C THR A 71 -5.25 -12.43 -3.18
N ASN A 72 -5.69 -12.55 -1.92
CA ASN A 72 -4.83 -12.29 -0.77
C ASN A 72 -3.56 -13.15 -0.81
N ALA A 73 -3.68 -14.42 -1.19
CA ALA A 73 -2.53 -15.33 -1.33
C ALA A 73 -1.50 -14.85 -2.36
N ALA A 74 -1.94 -14.38 -3.53
CA ALA A 74 -1.04 -13.83 -4.55
C ALA A 74 -0.36 -12.54 -4.08
N ARG A 75 -1.08 -11.67 -3.35
CA ARG A 75 -0.50 -10.47 -2.73
C ARG A 75 0.49 -10.82 -1.63
N LYS A 76 0.24 -11.88 -0.84
CA LYS A 76 1.15 -12.34 0.22
C LYS A 76 2.48 -12.83 -0.34
N ALA A 77 2.46 -13.56 -1.45
CA ALA A 77 3.66 -14.05 -2.11
C ALA A 77 4.49 -12.93 -2.78
N ARG A 78 3.85 -11.86 -3.24
CA ARG A 78 4.55 -10.73 -3.87
C ARG A 78 5.39 -9.97 -2.84
N HIS A 79 6.67 -9.73 -3.13
CA HIS A 79 7.63 -9.02 -2.26
C HIS A 79 7.75 -9.62 -0.85
N ILE A 80 7.69 -10.94 -0.74
CA ILE A 80 7.68 -11.63 0.57
C ILE A 80 8.93 -11.33 1.41
N ASP A 81 10.10 -11.21 0.79
CA ASP A 81 11.34 -10.91 1.52
C ASP A 81 11.33 -9.48 2.07
N ALA A 82 10.81 -8.51 1.31
CA ALA A 82 10.60 -7.15 1.80
C ALA A 82 9.64 -7.14 3.01
N LYS A 83 8.52 -7.85 2.92
CA LYS A 83 7.55 -7.95 4.04
C LYS A 83 8.15 -8.58 5.28
N ARG A 84 8.99 -9.62 5.14
CA ARG A 84 9.70 -10.24 6.26
C ARG A 84 10.68 -9.28 6.92
N ALA A 85 11.45 -8.53 6.12
CA ALA A 85 12.37 -7.51 6.63
C ALA A 85 11.61 -6.41 7.39
N ILE A 86 10.50 -5.89 6.82
CA ILE A 86 9.61 -4.93 7.45
C ILE A 86 9.02 -5.49 8.75
N ALA A 87 8.49 -6.71 8.74
CA ALA A 87 7.91 -7.37 9.91
C ALA A 87 8.93 -7.53 11.05
N ALA A 88 10.18 -7.86 10.73
CA ALA A 88 11.25 -7.97 11.71
C ALA A 88 11.61 -6.63 12.37
N VAL A 89 11.46 -5.51 11.65
CA VAL A 89 11.63 -4.17 12.23
C VAL A 89 10.40 -3.79 13.05
N CYS A 90 9.19 -3.97 12.52
CA CYS A 90 7.94 -3.67 13.23
C CYS A 90 7.82 -4.43 14.55
N SER A 91 8.22 -5.70 14.60
CA SER A 91 8.17 -6.51 15.83
C SER A 91 9.06 -5.96 16.96
N LYS A 92 10.13 -5.22 16.63
CA LYS A 92 10.99 -4.55 17.63
C LYS A 92 10.38 -3.26 18.17
N LEU A 93 9.37 -2.72 17.51
CA LEU A 93 8.64 -1.52 17.95
C LEU A 93 7.52 -1.87 18.95
N VAL A 94 7.23 -3.15 19.12
CA VAL A 94 6.20 -3.64 20.06
C VAL A 94 6.84 -3.87 21.43
N GLU A 95 6.19 -3.33 22.46
CA GLU A 95 6.61 -3.44 23.86
C GLU A 95 5.64 -4.33 24.63
N GLU A 96 6.14 -5.01 25.68
CA GLU A 96 5.31 -5.84 26.54
C GLU A 96 4.21 -5.01 27.23
N GLY A 97 3.01 -5.57 27.29
CA GLY A 97 1.85 -4.93 27.92
C GLY A 97 1.04 -3.99 27.00
N GLN A 98 1.56 -3.68 25.82
CA GLN A 98 0.84 -2.80 24.87
C GLN A 98 -0.44 -3.42 24.34
N SER A 99 -1.37 -2.53 23.97
CA SER A 99 -2.52 -2.79 23.14
C SER A 99 -2.22 -2.39 21.70
N LEU A 100 -2.42 -3.32 20.76
CA LEU A 100 -2.10 -3.15 19.35
C LEU A 100 -3.36 -3.24 18.49
N TYR A 101 -3.48 -2.40 17.48
CA TYR A 101 -4.34 -2.67 16.36
C TYR A 101 -3.48 -3.19 15.19
N LEU A 102 -3.77 -4.40 14.75
CA LEU A 102 -3.18 -4.98 13.55
C LEU A 102 -4.22 -4.98 12.44
N ASP A 103 -4.00 -4.13 11.47
CA ASP A 103 -4.89 -3.93 10.33
C ASP A 103 -4.91 -5.13 9.37
N SER A 104 -5.73 -5.06 8.36
CA SER A 104 -5.75 -5.99 7.24
C SER A 104 -4.57 -5.76 6.29
N GLY A 105 -4.23 -6.80 5.55
CA GLY A 105 -3.23 -6.74 4.50
C GLY A 105 -2.02 -7.65 4.75
N THR A 106 -1.43 -8.07 3.63
CA THR A 106 -0.43 -9.15 3.64
C THR A 106 0.89 -8.80 4.35
N THR A 107 1.25 -7.52 4.45
CA THR A 107 2.41 -7.08 5.25
C THR A 107 2.12 -7.23 6.74
N ILE A 108 0.88 -6.90 7.16
CA ILE A 108 0.44 -7.04 8.55
C ILE A 108 0.28 -8.52 8.94
N GLU A 109 -0.22 -9.38 8.04
CA GLU A 109 -0.25 -10.83 8.28
C GLU A 109 1.15 -11.39 8.53
N VAL A 110 2.15 -10.96 7.73
CA VAL A 110 3.55 -11.35 7.95
C VAL A 110 4.09 -10.78 9.26
N LEU A 111 3.73 -9.54 9.64
CA LEU A 111 4.06 -9.01 10.96
C LEU A 111 3.47 -9.85 12.08
N ALA A 112 2.20 -10.25 11.99
CA ALA A 112 1.55 -11.10 12.98
C ALA A 112 2.29 -12.43 13.20
N GLU A 113 2.78 -13.07 12.12
CA GLU A 113 3.62 -14.27 12.17
C GLU A 113 4.99 -14.02 12.86
N HIS A 114 5.47 -12.78 12.91
CA HIS A 114 6.75 -12.38 13.49
C HIS A 114 6.64 -11.80 14.90
N LEU A 115 5.42 -11.59 15.40
CA LEU A 115 5.24 -11.15 16.78
C LEU A 115 5.85 -12.18 17.75
N ARG A 116 6.72 -11.68 18.60
CA ARG A 116 7.30 -12.51 19.67
C ARG A 116 6.25 -12.75 20.76
N PRO A 117 6.42 -13.77 21.60
CA PRO A 117 5.46 -14.12 22.64
C PRO A 117 5.48 -13.11 23.80
N GLU A 118 5.43 -11.84 23.52
CA GLU A 118 5.26 -10.78 24.50
C GLU A 118 3.80 -10.71 24.93
N ALA A 119 3.54 -10.32 26.17
CA ALA A 119 2.17 -10.18 26.66
C ALA A 119 1.54 -8.91 26.08
N VAL A 120 0.84 -9.03 24.95
CA VAL A 120 0.15 -7.92 24.28
C VAL A 120 -1.32 -8.23 24.06
N ASN A 121 -2.13 -7.17 23.97
CA ASN A 121 -3.53 -7.27 23.54
C ASN A 121 -3.63 -6.83 22.07
N VAL A 122 -4.09 -7.70 21.20
CA VAL A 122 -4.25 -7.41 19.77
C VAL A 122 -5.71 -7.26 19.41
N LEU A 123 -6.05 -6.16 18.79
CA LEU A 123 -7.33 -5.92 18.11
C LEU A 123 -7.09 -5.99 16.60
N THR A 124 -7.94 -6.70 15.87
CA THR A 124 -7.81 -6.81 14.41
C THR A 124 -9.18 -6.95 13.75
N ASN A 125 -9.30 -6.50 12.51
CA ASN A 125 -10.43 -6.79 11.63
C ASN A 125 -10.10 -7.84 10.57
N ALA A 126 -8.90 -8.45 10.64
CA ALA A 126 -8.42 -9.40 9.64
C ALA A 126 -8.40 -10.83 10.19
N PRO A 127 -9.22 -11.75 9.67
CA PRO A 127 -9.20 -13.16 10.07
C PRO A 127 -7.82 -13.81 9.93
N GLY A 128 -7.07 -13.49 8.85
CA GLY A 128 -5.72 -14.03 8.65
C GLY A 128 -4.70 -13.57 9.69
N VAL A 129 -4.86 -12.36 10.24
CA VAL A 129 -4.05 -11.88 11.38
C VAL A 129 -4.42 -12.63 12.66
N ALA A 130 -5.72 -12.78 12.94
CA ALA A 130 -6.17 -13.52 14.12
C ALA A 130 -5.71 -14.99 14.08
N GLU A 131 -5.76 -15.64 12.92
CA GLU A 131 -5.26 -17.00 12.71
C GLU A 131 -3.75 -17.11 12.94
N ALA A 132 -2.97 -16.13 12.47
CA ALA A 132 -1.51 -16.13 12.61
C ALA A 132 -1.05 -16.08 14.09
N ILE A 133 -1.84 -15.50 14.98
CA ILE A 133 -1.49 -15.31 16.40
C ILE A 133 -2.29 -16.21 17.35
N CYS A 134 -3.27 -17.00 16.87
CA CYS A 134 -4.20 -17.72 17.73
C CYS A 134 -3.53 -18.76 18.66
N GLU A 135 -2.39 -19.32 18.27
CA GLU A 135 -1.65 -20.29 19.05
C GLU A 135 -0.51 -19.66 19.88
N THR A 136 -0.34 -18.33 19.85
CA THR A 136 0.73 -17.64 20.59
C THR A 136 0.29 -17.39 22.04
N PRO A 137 0.84 -18.09 23.05
CA PRO A 137 0.22 -18.23 24.38
C PRO A 137 0.07 -16.91 25.16
N ARG A 138 0.89 -15.91 24.89
CA ARG A 138 0.89 -14.62 25.63
C ARG A 138 0.17 -13.50 24.88
N ILE A 139 -0.35 -13.77 23.70
CA ILE A 139 -1.12 -12.79 22.92
C ILE A 139 -2.62 -13.00 23.17
N ARG A 140 -3.25 -12.04 23.82
CA ARG A 140 -4.71 -11.97 23.85
C ARG A 140 -5.17 -11.23 22.61
N HIS A 141 -6.08 -11.80 21.82
CA HIS A 141 -6.59 -11.15 20.62
C HIS A 141 -8.11 -11.05 20.58
N THR A 142 -8.59 -10.00 19.95
CA THR A 142 -10.00 -9.74 19.65
C THR A 142 -10.14 -9.53 18.16
N LEU A 143 -10.92 -10.40 17.50
CA LEU A 143 -11.32 -10.21 16.12
C LEU A 143 -12.63 -9.42 16.09
N LEU A 144 -12.62 -8.27 15.40
CA LEU A 144 -13.81 -7.45 15.18
C LEU A 144 -14.83 -8.19 14.30
N GLY A 145 -16.11 -7.94 14.55
CA GLY A 145 -17.18 -8.39 13.66
C GLY A 145 -17.43 -7.45 12.49
N GLY A 146 -18.20 -7.89 11.50
CA GLY A 146 -18.57 -7.05 10.35
C GLY A 146 -18.85 -7.84 9.08
N GLU A 147 -18.90 -7.15 7.94
CA GLU A 147 -19.08 -7.73 6.61
C GLU A 147 -17.71 -8.19 6.06
N TYR A 148 -17.65 -9.41 5.54
CA TYR A 148 -16.40 -9.93 4.99
C TYR A 148 -16.13 -9.40 3.58
N ASN A 149 -15.11 -8.56 3.45
CA ASN A 149 -14.56 -8.10 2.18
C ASN A 149 -13.54 -9.13 1.66
N ARG A 150 -13.90 -9.79 0.56
CA ARG A 150 -13.06 -10.85 -0.05
C ARG A 150 -11.75 -10.32 -0.65
N VAL A 151 -11.75 -9.08 -1.13
CA VAL A 151 -10.57 -8.46 -1.78
C VAL A 151 -9.50 -8.16 -0.75
N GLY A 152 -9.87 -7.50 0.34
CA GLY A 152 -8.99 -7.19 1.45
C GLY A 152 -8.73 -8.36 2.41
N ALA A 153 -9.57 -9.41 2.34
CA ALA A 153 -9.62 -10.50 3.33
C ALA A 153 -9.83 -9.95 4.77
N ALA A 154 -10.76 -9.01 4.90
CA ALA A 154 -10.98 -8.24 6.12
C ALA A 154 -12.47 -8.08 6.43
N LEU A 155 -12.77 -7.82 7.69
CA LEU A 155 -14.11 -7.42 8.14
C LEU A 155 -14.24 -5.90 8.04
N THR A 156 -15.34 -5.42 7.46
CA THR A 156 -15.61 -4.01 7.16
C THR A 156 -17.06 -3.66 7.50
N GLY A 157 -17.45 -2.44 7.20
CA GLY A 157 -18.81 -1.93 7.39
C GLY A 157 -19.04 -1.27 8.75
N ALA A 158 -20.26 -0.79 8.96
CA ALA A 158 -20.63 0.02 10.13
C ALA A 158 -20.36 -0.70 11.46
N ILE A 159 -20.69 -2.00 11.55
CA ILE A 159 -20.47 -2.79 12.76
C ILE A 159 -18.99 -2.80 13.15
N THR A 160 -18.09 -2.97 12.17
CA THR A 160 -16.64 -2.97 12.41
C THR A 160 -16.18 -1.62 12.91
N VAL A 161 -16.58 -0.53 12.22
CA VAL A 161 -16.19 0.85 12.56
C VAL A 161 -16.71 1.24 13.95
N GLU A 162 -18.01 1.06 14.21
CA GLU A 162 -18.63 1.43 15.50
C GLU A 162 -18.05 0.63 16.67
N THR A 163 -17.71 -0.66 16.43
CA THR A 163 -17.08 -1.48 17.46
C THR A 163 -15.66 -1.01 17.73
N LEU A 164 -14.87 -0.74 16.66
CA LEU A 164 -13.49 -0.28 16.76
C LEU A 164 -13.38 1.05 17.53
N GLN A 165 -14.29 1.98 17.31
CA GLN A 165 -14.33 3.29 18.00
C GLN A 165 -14.49 3.21 19.52
N ARG A 166 -14.84 2.04 20.07
CA ARG A 166 -14.91 1.80 21.52
C ARG A 166 -13.57 1.39 22.13
N PHE A 167 -12.57 1.16 21.30
CA PHE A 167 -11.23 0.75 21.74
C PHE A 167 -10.26 1.92 21.61
N HIS A 168 -9.27 1.92 22.49
CA HIS A 168 -8.09 2.78 22.39
C HIS A 168 -6.87 1.87 22.45
N VAL A 169 -5.99 2.00 21.48
CA VAL A 169 -4.79 1.17 21.39
C VAL A 169 -3.53 2.03 21.49
N ASP A 170 -2.47 1.44 22.03
CA ASP A 170 -1.19 2.15 22.13
C ASP A 170 -0.54 2.32 20.76
N THR A 171 -0.60 1.28 19.90
CA THR A 171 -0.01 1.33 18.57
C THR A 171 -0.94 0.69 17.53
N ALA A 172 -1.17 1.39 16.42
CA ALA A 172 -1.83 0.83 15.24
C ALA A 172 -0.84 0.63 14.11
N PHE A 173 -0.79 -0.59 13.57
CA PHE A 173 -0.05 -0.92 12.35
C PHE A 173 -1.02 -0.91 11.18
N ILE A 174 -0.91 0.10 10.31
CA ILE A 174 -1.87 0.35 9.24
C ILE A 174 -1.32 -0.08 7.87
N GLY A 175 -2.01 -1.02 7.24
CA GLY A 175 -1.71 -1.47 5.88
C GLY A 175 -2.17 -0.44 4.84
N VAL A 176 -1.27 -0.09 3.91
CA VAL A 176 -1.55 0.90 2.87
C VAL A 176 -1.29 0.33 1.48
N SER A 177 -1.93 0.90 0.46
CA SER A 177 -1.63 0.61 -0.94
C SER A 177 -0.63 1.60 -1.54
N GLY A 178 -0.49 2.79 -0.96
CA GLY A 178 0.47 3.80 -1.38
C GLY A 178 0.69 4.91 -0.37
N ILE A 179 1.80 5.64 -0.54
CA ILE A 179 2.18 6.84 0.21
C ILE A 179 2.69 7.92 -0.75
N THR A 180 2.23 9.15 -0.57
CA THR A 180 2.66 10.35 -1.32
C THR A 180 2.79 11.54 -0.36
N PRO A 181 3.25 12.73 -0.80
CA PRO A 181 3.25 13.94 0.03
C PRO A 181 1.85 14.34 0.54
N GLN A 182 0.78 13.88 -0.13
CA GLN A 182 -0.61 14.18 0.27
C GLN A 182 -1.12 13.25 1.37
N GLY A 183 -0.38 12.17 1.69
CA GLY A 183 -0.79 11.22 2.72
C GLY A 183 -0.68 9.76 2.29
N ILE A 184 -1.43 8.90 2.97
CA ILE A 184 -1.49 7.45 2.73
C ILE A 184 -2.83 7.04 2.14
N PHE A 185 -2.82 5.97 1.34
CA PHE A 185 -3.95 5.58 0.48
C PHE A 185 -4.30 4.10 0.58
N THR A 186 -5.56 3.80 0.25
CA THR A 186 -6.07 2.44 0.01
C THR A 186 -6.98 2.40 -1.21
N VAL A 187 -7.18 1.22 -1.80
CA VAL A 187 -8.05 1.04 -2.97
C VAL A 187 -9.52 0.94 -2.60
N ASP A 188 -9.83 0.33 -1.47
CA ASP A 188 -11.20 0.01 -1.05
C ASP A 188 -11.72 1.00 0.00
N VAL A 189 -12.87 1.60 -0.28
CA VAL A 189 -13.49 2.63 0.57
C VAL A 189 -13.97 2.04 1.90
N ALA A 190 -14.54 0.82 1.88
CA ALA A 190 -15.05 0.19 3.09
C ALA A 190 -13.90 -0.18 4.05
N GLU A 191 -12.77 -0.67 3.52
CA GLU A 191 -11.54 -0.83 4.30
C GLU A 191 -11.01 0.53 4.78
N GLY A 192 -11.09 1.55 3.93
CA GLY A 192 -10.64 2.89 4.24
C GLY A 192 -11.28 3.46 5.49
N TYR A 193 -12.57 3.33 5.65
CA TYR A 193 -13.27 3.80 6.87
C TYR A 193 -12.84 3.05 8.14
N VAL A 194 -12.57 1.74 8.05
CA VAL A 194 -12.05 0.98 9.19
C VAL A 194 -10.64 1.45 9.56
N LYS A 195 -9.78 1.66 8.56
CA LYS A 195 -8.40 2.15 8.77
C LYS A 195 -8.40 3.56 9.37
N GLN A 196 -9.28 4.46 8.92
CA GLN A 196 -9.43 5.79 9.50
C GLN A 196 -9.85 5.71 10.98
N ALA A 197 -10.83 4.88 11.32
CA ALA A 197 -11.24 4.67 12.71
C ALA A 197 -10.09 4.10 13.56
N ALA A 198 -9.26 3.21 13.00
CA ALA A 198 -8.10 2.66 13.69
C ALA A 198 -7.00 3.72 13.94
N ILE A 199 -6.73 4.59 12.96
CA ILE A 199 -5.81 5.72 13.10
C ILE A 199 -6.28 6.65 14.23
N GLU A 200 -7.57 6.97 14.28
CA GLU A 200 -8.15 7.85 15.31
C GLU A 200 -8.18 7.22 16.70
N SER A 201 -8.21 5.88 16.79
CA SER A 201 -8.24 5.15 18.05
C SER A 201 -6.86 4.87 18.65
N ALA A 202 -5.79 5.17 17.91
CA ALA A 202 -4.41 4.87 18.29
C ALA A 202 -3.67 6.09 18.86
N ARG A 203 -2.76 5.84 19.81
CA ARG A 203 -1.79 6.85 20.28
C ARG A 203 -0.60 6.99 19.35
N ARG A 204 -0.24 5.92 18.66
CA ARG A 204 0.89 5.85 17.73
C ARG A 204 0.46 5.11 16.46
N VAL A 205 0.73 5.70 15.32
CA VAL A 205 0.40 5.14 14.00
C VAL A 205 1.68 4.74 13.29
N VAL A 206 1.82 3.45 12.99
CA VAL A 206 2.95 2.87 12.26
C VAL A 206 2.47 2.39 10.89
N VAL A 207 3.14 2.82 9.83
CA VAL A 207 2.81 2.45 8.45
C VAL A 207 3.92 1.55 7.88
N PRO A 208 3.74 0.22 7.92
CA PRO A 208 4.64 -0.71 7.25
C PRO A 208 4.30 -0.83 5.77
N LEU A 209 5.25 -0.51 4.90
CA LEU A 209 5.06 -0.56 3.45
C LEU A 209 6.33 -1.03 2.72
N ASP A 210 6.17 -1.77 1.65
CA ASP A 210 7.27 -2.07 0.73
C ASP A 210 7.52 -0.92 -0.23
N SER A 211 8.78 -0.77 -0.70
CA SER A 211 9.23 0.37 -1.51
C SER A 211 8.44 0.54 -2.83
N SER A 212 7.74 -0.48 -3.32
CA SER A 212 6.88 -0.36 -4.50
C SER A 212 5.65 0.53 -4.30
N LYS A 213 5.37 0.94 -3.06
CA LYS A 213 4.23 1.78 -2.70
C LYS A 213 4.58 3.26 -2.57
N ILE A 214 5.87 3.60 -2.64
CA ILE A 214 6.35 4.98 -2.56
C ILE A 214 5.94 5.74 -3.83
N GLY A 215 5.34 6.91 -3.66
CA GLY A 215 4.85 7.76 -4.74
C GLY A 215 3.58 7.24 -5.42
N TYR A 216 2.96 6.17 -4.91
CA TYR A 216 1.72 5.63 -5.44
C TYR A 216 0.52 6.25 -4.73
N GLN A 217 -0.38 6.84 -5.51
CA GLN A 217 -1.66 7.38 -5.05
C GLN A 217 -2.78 6.45 -5.51
N ASP A 218 -3.56 5.95 -4.54
CA ASP A 218 -4.70 5.09 -4.82
C ASP A 218 -6.02 5.85 -4.66
N PHE A 219 -7.13 5.15 -4.79
CA PHE A 219 -8.47 5.72 -4.93
C PHE A 219 -8.95 6.48 -3.68
N PHE A 220 -8.66 5.98 -2.48
CA PHE A 220 -9.16 6.53 -1.22
C PHE A 220 -8.00 6.98 -0.31
N GLN A 221 -7.97 8.26 0.04
CA GLN A 221 -7.03 8.81 0.99
C GLN A 221 -7.47 8.47 2.42
N LEU A 222 -6.56 7.87 3.18
CA LEU A 222 -6.82 7.51 4.58
C LEU A 222 -6.63 8.71 5.51
N THR A 223 -5.49 9.38 5.39
CA THR A 223 -5.14 10.55 6.18
C THR A 223 -3.94 11.26 5.56
N ASP A 224 -3.66 12.47 6.04
CA ASP A 224 -2.44 13.22 5.75
C ASP A 224 -1.24 12.65 6.50
N LEU A 225 -0.03 13.08 6.15
CA LEU A 225 1.21 12.58 6.76
C LEU A 225 1.38 13.00 8.23
N GLU A 226 0.78 14.10 8.66
CA GLU A 226 0.84 14.60 10.05
C GLU A 226 0.25 13.63 11.10
N LYS A 227 -0.58 12.69 10.67
CA LYS A 227 -1.17 11.67 11.56
C LYS A 227 -0.33 10.40 11.68
N ILE A 228 0.85 10.37 11.08
CA ILE A 228 1.73 9.20 11.02
C ILE A 228 2.95 9.46 11.89
N ASP A 229 3.20 8.57 12.84
CA ASP A 229 4.38 8.66 13.73
C ASP A 229 5.60 7.94 13.16
N ASP A 230 5.38 6.79 12.51
CA ASP A 230 6.44 5.92 12.03
C ASP A 230 6.12 5.34 10.65
N VAL A 231 7.14 5.29 9.81
CA VAL A 231 7.14 4.52 8.56
C VAL A 231 8.21 3.44 8.65
N VAL A 232 7.84 2.21 8.33
CA VAL A 232 8.76 1.07 8.23
C VAL A 232 8.80 0.60 6.79
N CYS A 233 9.99 0.64 6.16
CA CYS A 233 10.19 0.25 4.77
C CYS A 233 11.46 -0.56 4.63
N GLU A 234 11.52 -1.53 3.72
CA GLU A 234 12.75 -2.30 3.49
C GLU A 234 13.82 -1.50 2.76
N ARG A 235 13.40 -0.46 2.03
CA ARG A 235 14.28 0.45 1.31
C ARG A 235 13.56 1.79 1.07
N ALA A 236 14.12 2.88 1.51
CA ALA A 236 13.63 4.23 1.24
C ALA A 236 14.39 4.84 0.04
N ASP A 237 13.67 5.59 -0.79
CA ASP A 237 14.25 6.51 -1.75
C ASP A 237 14.37 7.93 -1.15
N GLU A 238 15.00 8.83 -1.90
CA GLU A 238 15.17 10.23 -1.46
C GLU A 238 13.84 10.96 -1.23
N GLN A 239 12.78 10.55 -1.91
CA GLN A 239 11.47 11.16 -1.75
C GLN A 239 10.86 10.79 -0.39
N LEU A 240 10.84 9.49 -0.05
CA LEU A 240 10.31 9.04 1.23
C LEU A 240 11.10 9.62 2.41
N VAL A 241 12.43 9.65 2.32
CA VAL A 241 13.30 10.25 3.35
C VAL A 241 12.93 11.71 3.57
N ARG A 242 12.77 12.48 2.49
CA ARG A 242 12.38 13.89 2.56
C ARG A 242 11.00 14.08 3.18
N TRP A 243 9.98 13.33 2.73
CA TRP A 243 8.62 13.45 3.28
C TRP A 243 8.57 13.11 4.77
N CYS A 244 9.29 12.06 5.18
CA CYS A 244 9.38 11.71 6.60
C CYS A 244 10.04 12.83 7.42
N ALA A 245 11.10 13.45 6.90
CA ALA A 245 11.77 14.55 7.59
C ALA A 245 10.91 15.83 7.67
N GLU A 246 10.18 16.17 6.60
CA GLU A 246 9.28 17.33 6.53
C GLU A 246 8.09 17.23 7.52
N HIS A 247 7.63 16.01 7.81
CA HIS A 247 6.49 15.75 8.71
C HIS A 247 6.88 15.12 10.05
N GLU A 248 8.17 15.14 10.43
CA GLU A 248 8.70 14.59 11.69
C GLU A 248 8.38 13.09 11.90
N ILE A 249 8.20 12.34 10.80
CA ILE A 249 7.92 10.91 10.83
C ILE A 249 9.23 10.14 11.03
N ARG A 250 9.25 9.21 11.97
CA ARG A 250 10.39 8.32 12.19
C ARG A 250 10.43 7.25 11.10
N LEU A 251 11.47 7.29 10.28
CA LEU A 251 11.71 6.29 9.24
C LEU A 251 12.60 5.16 9.77
N HIS A 252 12.09 3.92 9.70
CA HIS A 252 12.80 2.72 10.13
C HIS A 252 13.14 1.85 8.93
N LEU A 253 14.40 1.45 8.84
CA LEU A 253 14.92 0.53 7.83
C LEU A 253 15.51 -0.71 8.52
N PRO A 254 15.57 -1.89 7.85
CA PRO A 254 16.18 -3.12 8.37
C PRO A 254 17.66 -3.01 8.69
#